data_22780060bcbaae581808854a4caa37c8
#
_entry.id   22780060bcbaae581808854a4caa37c8
#
_cell.length_a   1.000
_cell.length_b   1.000
_cell.length_c   1.000
_cell.angle_alpha   90.00
_cell.angle_beta   90.00
_cell.angle_gamma   90.00
#
_symmetry.space_group_name_H-M   'P 1'
#
loop_
_entity.id
_entity.type
_entity.pdbx_description
1 polymer ?
#
loop_
_entity_poly.entity_id
_entity_poly.type
_entity_poly.pdbx_seq_one_letter_code
_entity_poly.pdbx_strand_id
1 'polypeptide(L)'
;MQKLIKTSCAIAAEEIGKEKADRIADAAQKRYEELLAENAGDSKALQPHTFRRIYPAIAAYEAFRAEGIESEKAVWYVREYFQRDAAKKVPHLQRMIRMFGLAKKIPKLFMKISVKSFGPEAGFKYEFPESRGNEARFNIVRCPYYETCRRYGCPEITRAFCDGDDAGYGNLHPKLIWGRTKTIGRGGDCCDFLLQYQN
;
A
#
# COMPACT_ATOMS: atom_id res chain seq x y z
N MET A 1 7.82 -1.37 18.73
CA MET A 1 8.31 -1.09 17.35
C MET A 1 7.20 -1.40 16.35
N GLN A 2 6.99 -0.49 15.42
CA GLN A 2 5.99 -0.61 14.37
C GLN A 2 6.28 -1.78 13.42
N LYS A 3 5.23 -2.55 13.04
CA LYS A 3 5.39 -3.82 12.31
C LYS A 3 6.10 -3.66 10.95
N LEU A 4 5.77 -2.60 10.18
CA LEU A 4 6.40 -2.36 8.88
C LEU A 4 7.91 -2.13 9.05
N ILE A 5 8.31 -1.25 9.97
CA ILE A 5 9.71 -0.93 10.27
C ILE A 5 10.46 -2.21 10.64
N LYS A 6 9.95 -2.95 11.64
CA LYS A 6 10.56 -4.21 12.10
C LYS A 6 10.77 -5.19 10.93
N THR A 7 9.76 -5.36 10.08
CA THR A 7 9.84 -6.34 8.99
C THR A 7 10.77 -5.89 7.88
N SER A 8 10.74 -4.61 7.46
CA SER A 8 11.62 -4.08 6.43
C SER A 8 13.09 -4.14 6.86
N CYS A 9 13.39 -3.81 8.12
CA CYS A 9 14.75 -3.93 8.66
C CYS A 9 15.19 -5.38 8.81
N ALA A 10 14.30 -6.30 9.20
CA ALA A 10 14.64 -7.73 9.25
C ALA A 10 14.97 -8.31 7.85
N ILE A 11 14.28 -7.82 6.80
CA ILE A 11 14.61 -8.17 5.42
C ILE A 11 15.98 -7.60 5.04
N ALA A 12 16.25 -6.35 5.38
CA ALA A 12 17.51 -5.70 5.09
C ALA A 12 18.68 -6.36 5.80
N ALA A 13 18.49 -6.90 7.01
CA ALA A 13 19.53 -7.55 7.80
C ALA A 13 20.23 -8.71 7.08
N GLU A 14 19.54 -9.38 6.15
CA GLU A 14 20.10 -10.47 5.33
C GLU A 14 21.25 -9.96 4.42
N GLU A 15 21.23 -8.68 4.03
CA GLU A 15 22.21 -8.09 3.12
C GLU A 15 23.19 -7.13 3.82
N ILE A 16 22.68 -6.29 4.76
CA ILE A 16 23.49 -5.23 5.39
C ILE A 16 24.02 -5.60 6.78
N GLY A 17 23.70 -6.81 7.25
CA GLY A 17 24.05 -7.30 8.58
C GLY A 17 23.10 -6.83 9.69
N LYS A 18 22.97 -7.64 10.73
CA LYS A 18 21.99 -7.45 11.81
C LYS A 18 22.23 -6.15 12.58
N GLU A 19 23.46 -5.84 12.95
CA GLU A 19 23.79 -4.67 13.76
C GLU A 19 23.38 -3.36 13.06
N LYS A 20 23.68 -3.24 11.75
CA LYS A 20 23.30 -2.07 10.96
C LYS A 20 21.77 -1.97 10.82
N ALA A 21 21.11 -3.11 10.58
CA ALA A 21 19.64 -3.16 10.47
C ALA A 21 18.94 -2.79 11.79
N ASP A 22 19.50 -3.19 12.94
CA ASP A 22 18.96 -2.83 14.26
C ASP A 22 19.09 -1.31 14.50
N ARG A 23 20.22 -0.67 14.17
CA ARG A 23 20.37 0.79 14.26
C ARG A 23 19.37 1.53 13.37
N ILE A 24 19.16 1.06 12.14
CA ILE A 24 18.15 1.61 11.22
C ILE A 24 16.76 1.47 11.80
N ALA A 25 16.44 0.34 12.42
CA ALA A 25 15.13 0.10 13.01
C ALA A 25 14.83 1.05 14.17
N ASP A 26 15.82 1.31 15.03
CA ASP A 26 15.70 2.24 16.16
C ASP A 26 15.53 3.69 15.66
N ALA A 27 16.34 4.11 14.68
CA ALA A 27 16.21 5.44 14.05
C ALA A 27 14.84 5.62 13.36
N ALA A 28 14.40 4.61 12.61
CA ALA A 28 13.10 4.62 11.96
C ALA A 28 11.95 4.67 12.97
N GLN A 29 12.05 3.95 14.09
CA GLN A 29 11.02 3.97 15.13
C GLN A 29 10.92 5.37 15.76
N LYS A 30 12.04 5.99 16.07
CA LYS A 30 12.08 7.37 16.59
C LYS A 30 11.46 8.34 15.57
N ARG A 31 11.88 8.27 14.32
CA ARG A 31 11.33 9.13 13.25
C ARG A 31 9.82 8.93 13.05
N TYR A 32 9.35 7.71 13.16
CA TYR A 32 7.90 7.41 13.11
C TYR A 32 7.13 8.09 14.25
N GLU A 33 7.67 8.11 15.47
CA GLU A 33 7.07 8.77 16.63
C GLU A 33 7.02 10.31 16.43
N GLU A 34 8.07 10.89 15.85
CA GLU A 34 8.10 12.30 15.45
C GLU A 34 7.02 12.62 14.41
N LEU A 35 6.90 11.78 13.35
CA LEU A 35 5.87 11.94 12.32
C LEU A 35 4.44 11.85 12.89
N LEU A 36 4.21 11.00 13.88
CA LEU A 36 2.93 10.94 14.58
C LEU A 36 2.63 12.24 15.34
N ALA A 37 3.63 12.80 16.03
CA ALA A 37 3.48 14.04 16.77
C ALA A 37 3.27 15.25 15.83
N GLU A 38 4.07 15.35 14.76
CA GLU A 38 3.95 16.39 13.73
C GLU A 38 2.55 16.41 13.08
N ASN A 39 1.89 15.27 12.98
CA ASN A 39 0.62 15.08 12.27
C ASN A 39 -0.52 14.60 13.18
N ALA A 40 -0.47 14.93 14.46
CA ALA A 40 -1.53 14.58 15.41
C ALA A 40 -2.92 15.09 15.01
N GLY A 41 -2.97 16.13 14.13
CA GLY A 41 -4.20 16.70 13.57
C GLY A 41 -4.79 15.97 12.36
N ASP A 42 -4.20 14.87 11.90
CA ASP A 42 -4.78 14.07 10.82
C ASP A 42 -6.21 13.65 11.16
N SER A 43 -7.12 13.72 10.19
CA SER A 43 -8.51 13.31 10.40
C SER A 43 -8.61 11.84 10.80
N LYS A 44 -9.62 11.48 11.60
CA LYS A 44 -9.87 10.07 11.99
C LYS A 44 -9.99 9.13 10.79
N ALA A 45 -10.45 9.64 9.64
CA ALA A 45 -10.55 8.87 8.41
C ALA A 45 -9.17 8.65 7.74
N LEU A 46 -8.26 9.63 7.86
CA LEU A 46 -6.92 9.58 7.28
C LEU A 46 -5.92 8.77 8.16
N GLN A 47 -6.04 8.82 9.48
CA GLN A 47 -5.13 8.14 10.42
C GLN A 47 -4.87 6.65 10.13
N PRO A 48 -5.85 5.81 9.73
CA PRO A 48 -5.58 4.41 9.37
C PRO A 48 -4.59 4.26 8.21
N HIS A 49 -4.54 5.26 7.31
CA HIS A 49 -3.63 5.29 6.17
C HIS A 49 -2.25 5.83 6.57
N THR A 50 -2.21 6.99 7.23
CA THR A 50 -0.97 7.65 7.61
C THR A 50 -0.25 6.92 8.73
N PHE A 51 -0.91 6.66 9.85
CA PHE A 51 -0.28 6.08 11.05
C PHE A 51 0.15 4.62 10.87
N ARG A 52 -0.62 3.83 10.10
CA ARG A 52 -0.32 2.41 9.97
C ARG A 52 0.49 2.04 8.73
N ARG A 53 0.54 2.92 7.73
CA ARG A 53 1.16 2.60 6.44
C ARG A 53 2.14 3.66 5.97
N ILE A 54 1.72 4.94 5.83
CA ILE A 54 2.51 5.97 5.19
C ILE A 54 3.67 6.40 6.07
N TYR A 55 3.41 6.84 7.31
CA TYR A 55 4.47 7.32 8.20
C TYR A 55 5.51 6.25 8.56
N PRO A 56 5.14 4.99 8.87
CA PRO A 56 6.17 4.00 9.11
C PRO A 56 6.98 3.65 7.84
N ALA A 57 6.40 3.80 6.64
CA ALA A 57 7.13 3.61 5.38
C ALA A 57 8.11 4.76 5.13
N ILE A 58 7.68 6.01 5.37
CA ILE A 58 8.54 7.20 5.28
C ILE A 58 9.70 7.08 6.28
N ALA A 59 9.40 6.80 7.54
CA ALA A 59 10.40 6.66 8.59
C ALA A 59 11.45 5.57 8.28
N ALA A 60 11.00 4.41 7.81
CA ALA A 60 11.91 3.35 7.39
C ALA A 60 12.79 3.78 6.21
N TYR A 61 12.19 4.40 5.19
CA TYR A 61 12.92 4.88 4.03
C TYR A 61 13.97 5.94 4.41
N GLU A 62 13.60 6.97 5.18
CA GLU A 62 14.51 8.03 5.63
C GLU A 62 15.68 7.44 6.42
N ALA A 63 15.43 6.47 7.32
CA ALA A 63 16.47 5.81 8.09
C ALA A 63 17.40 4.95 7.21
N PHE A 64 16.87 4.24 6.22
CA PHE A 64 17.70 3.54 5.23
C PHE A 64 18.58 4.51 4.44
N ARG A 65 18.01 5.64 3.98
CA ARG A 65 18.76 6.66 3.24
C ARG A 65 19.86 7.31 4.08
N ALA A 66 19.61 7.58 5.35
CA ALA A 66 20.58 8.15 6.28
C ALA A 66 21.81 7.22 6.49
N GLU A 67 21.61 5.92 6.40
CA GLU A 67 22.69 4.91 6.48
C GLU A 67 23.35 4.59 5.12
N GLY A 68 23.09 5.42 4.09
CA GLY A 68 23.72 5.32 2.78
C GLY A 68 23.11 4.26 1.86
N ILE A 69 21.95 3.71 2.20
CA ILE A 69 21.24 2.77 1.30
C ILE A 69 20.64 3.55 0.13
N GLU A 70 20.90 3.11 -1.09
CA GLU A 70 20.37 3.73 -2.30
C GLU A 70 18.83 3.77 -2.32
N SER A 71 18.25 4.84 -2.93
CA SER A 71 16.80 5.10 -2.94
C SER A 71 15.99 3.91 -3.40
N GLU A 72 16.32 3.33 -4.55
CA GLU A 72 15.62 2.17 -5.12
C GLU A 72 15.66 0.95 -4.17
N LYS A 73 16.79 0.75 -3.49
CA LYS A 73 16.95 -0.35 -2.54
C LYS A 73 16.15 -0.11 -1.27
N ALA A 74 16.12 1.12 -0.76
CA ALA A 74 15.31 1.50 0.39
C ALA A 74 13.81 1.31 0.10
N VAL A 75 13.34 1.74 -1.08
CA VAL A 75 11.97 1.48 -1.56
C VAL A 75 11.70 -0.01 -1.65
N TRP A 76 12.67 -0.80 -2.15
CA TRP A 76 12.53 -2.25 -2.27
C TRP A 76 12.31 -2.92 -0.90
N TYR A 77 13.04 -2.56 0.16
CA TYR A 77 12.82 -3.11 1.51
C TYR A 77 11.42 -2.78 2.05
N VAL A 78 10.93 -1.57 1.81
CA VAL A 78 9.55 -1.18 2.19
C VAL A 78 8.52 -1.97 1.39
N ARG A 79 8.74 -2.13 0.07
CA ARG A 79 7.88 -2.89 -0.84
C ARG A 79 7.76 -4.36 -0.41
N GLU A 80 8.88 -4.99 -0.04
CA GLU A 80 8.93 -6.39 0.39
C GLU A 80 8.06 -6.66 1.62
N TYR A 81 7.89 -5.69 2.52
CA TYR A 81 6.91 -5.81 3.59
C TYR A 81 5.50 -6.07 3.05
N PHE A 82 5.05 -5.28 2.06
CA PHE A 82 3.71 -5.44 1.48
C PHE A 82 3.58 -6.72 0.67
N GLN A 83 4.62 -7.10 -0.06
CA GLN A 83 4.64 -8.36 -0.83
C GLN A 83 4.51 -9.57 0.11
N ARG A 84 5.30 -9.61 1.18
CA ARG A 84 5.25 -10.69 2.18
C ARG A 84 3.92 -10.71 2.95
N ASP A 85 3.32 -9.55 3.25
CA ASP A 85 2.00 -9.47 3.89
C ASP A 85 0.90 -9.99 2.96
N ALA A 86 0.94 -9.64 1.67
CA ALA A 86 0.05 -10.18 0.65
C ALA A 86 0.22 -11.69 0.49
N ALA A 87 1.46 -12.18 0.36
CA ALA A 87 1.76 -13.61 0.24
C ALA A 87 1.21 -14.46 1.38
N LYS A 88 1.11 -13.90 2.59
CA LYS A 88 0.49 -14.57 3.74
C LYS A 88 -1.04 -14.55 3.69
N LYS A 89 -1.66 -13.48 3.20
CA LYS A 89 -3.12 -13.26 3.27
C LYS A 89 -3.86 -13.81 2.05
N VAL A 90 -3.29 -13.66 0.86
CA VAL A 90 -3.94 -14.03 -0.41
C VAL A 90 -4.34 -15.51 -0.45
N PRO A 91 -3.52 -16.50 -0.04
CA PRO A 91 -3.93 -17.90 -0.05
C PRO A 91 -5.17 -18.20 0.80
N HIS A 92 -5.30 -17.55 1.95
CA HIS A 92 -6.48 -17.70 2.80
C HIS A 92 -7.73 -17.11 2.13
N LEU A 93 -7.59 -15.93 1.53
CA LEU A 93 -8.67 -15.28 0.80
C LEU A 93 -9.09 -16.10 -0.44
N GLN A 94 -8.14 -16.62 -1.21
CA GLN A 94 -8.40 -17.53 -2.33
C GLN A 94 -9.18 -18.78 -1.90
N ARG A 95 -8.79 -19.39 -0.77
CA ARG A 95 -9.48 -20.55 -0.20
C ARG A 95 -10.93 -20.20 0.14
N MET A 96 -11.15 -19.08 0.83
CA MET A 96 -12.51 -18.63 1.17
C MET A 96 -13.35 -18.35 -0.07
N ILE A 97 -12.80 -17.63 -1.06
CA ILE A 97 -13.51 -17.30 -2.31
C ILE A 97 -13.97 -18.59 -3.00
N ARG A 98 -13.09 -19.59 -3.09
CA ARG A 98 -13.43 -20.89 -3.71
C ARG A 98 -14.45 -21.68 -2.89
N MET A 99 -14.22 -21.81 -1.59
CA MET A 99 -15.06 -22.63 -0.69
C MET A 99 -16.51 -22.13 -0.66
N PHE A 100 -16.71 -20.81 -0.69
CA PHE A 100 -18.05 -20.22 -0.62
C PHE A 100 -18.60 -19.74 -1.97
N GLY A 101 -17.92 -20.00 -3.08
CA GLY A 101 -18.38 -19.60 -4.42
C GLY A 101 -18.51 -18.07 -4.58
N LEU A 102 -17.66 -17.29 -3.91
CA LEU A 102 -17.84 -15.83 -3.81
C LEU A 102 -17.31 -15.04 -5.01
N ALA A 103 -16.61 -15.67 -5.95
CA ALA A 103 -15.89 -14.98 -7.02
C ALA A 103 -16.74 -13.92 -7.75
N LYS A 104 -17.98 -14.27 -8.12
CA LYS A 104 -18.92 -13.35 -8.79
C LYS A 104 -19.29 -12.12 -7.92
N LYS A 105 -19.24 -12.24 -6.60
CA LYS A 105 -19.61 -11.15 -5.65
C LYS A 105 -18.43 -10.25 -5.31
N ILE A 106 -17.19 -10.68 -5.57
CA ILE A 106 -15.98 -9.95 -5.18
C ILE A 106 -15.90 -8.57 -5.81
N PRO A 107 -16.20 -8.31 -7.10
CA PRO A 107 -16.13 -6.96 -7.65
C PRO A 107 -17.04 -5.98 -6.89
N LYS A 108 -18.27 -6.36 -6.61
CA LYS A 108 -19.21 -5.51 -5.84
C LYS A 108 -18.72 -5.25 -4.41
N LEU A 109 -18.17 -6.29 -3.76
CA LEU A 109 -17.62 -6.16 -2.40
C LEU A 109 -16.37 -5.28 -2.41
N PHE A 110 -15.48 -5.46 -3.38
CA PHE A 110 -14.27 -4.65 -3.56
C PHE A 110 -14.63 -3.17 -3.74
N MET A 111 -15.58 -2.84 -4.63
CA MET A 111 -16.06 -1.48 -4.82
C MET A 111 -16.56 -0.87 -3.49
N LYS A 112 -17.45 -1.58 -2.79
CA LYS A 112 -18.03 -1.12 -1.52
C LYS A 112 -16.96 -0.85 -0.46
N ILE A 113 -16.00 -1.77 -0.30
CA ILE A 113 -14.93 -1.64 0.68
C ILE A 113 -13.98 -0.51 0.29
N SER A 114 -13.61 -0.41 -1.00
CA SER A 114 -12.71 0.63 -1.49
C SER A 114 -13.27 2.02 -1.26
N VAL A 115 -14.50 2.29 -1.69
CA VAL A 115 -15.13 3.61 -1.51
C VAL A 115 -15.28 3.96 -0.03
N LYS A 116 -15.58 2.99 0.84
CA LYS A 116 -15.68 3.22 2.29
C LYS A 116 -14.34 3.50 2.95
N SER A 117 -13.30 2.72 2.61
CA SER A 117 -12.00 2.77 3.30
C SER A 117 -11.09 3.87 2.75
N PHE A 118 -11.26 4.23 1.48
CA PHE A 118 -10.47 5.25 0.79
C PHE A 118 -11.34 6.44 0.38
N GLY A 119 -12.28 6.84 1.25
CA GLY A 119 -13.27 7.86 0.97
C GLY A 119 -12.72 9.30 0.93
N PRO A 120 -13.57 10.27 0.52
CA PRO A 120 -13.20 11.70 0.47
C PRO A 120 -12.76 12.27 1.82
N GLU A 121 -13.32 11.75 2.93
CA GLU A 121 -12.96 12.15 4.29
C GLU A 121 -11.50 11.81 4.64
N ALA A 122 -10.93 10.78 4.00
CA ALA A 122 -9.51 10.43 4.08
C ALA A 122 -8.66 11.16 3.01
N GLY A 123 -9.27 12.09 2.23
CA GLY A 123 -8.58 12.90 1.23
C GLY A 123 -8.49 12.29 -0.17
N PHE A 124 -9.12 11.15 -0.44
CA PHE A 124 -9.15 10.57 -1.78
C PHE A 124 -10.19 11.28 -2.67
N LYS A 125 -9.90 11.36 -3.97
CA LYS A 125 -10.87 11.75 -4.99
C LYS A 125 -11.03 10.64 -6.02
N TYR A 126 -12.28 10.40 -6.39
CA TYR A 126 -12.67 9.38 -7.36
C TYR A 126 -13.31 9.98 -8.60
N GLU A 127 -13.16 9.28 -9.70
CA GLU A 127 -13.99 9.32 -10.87
C GLU A 127 -14.51 7.90 -11.14
N PHE A 128 -15.79 7.81 -11.57
CA PHE A 128 -16.42 6.52 -11.83
C PHE A 128 -16.73 6.41 -13.33
N PRO A 129 -15.83 5.82 -14.12
CA PRO A 129 -16.11 5.50 -15.52
C PRO A 129 -17.30 4.53 -15.62
N GLU A 130 -17.95 4.48 -16.79
CA GLU A 130 -18.96 3.47 -17.05
C GLU A 130 -18.44 2.07 -16.75
N SER A 131 -19.26 1.31 -16.04
CA SER A 131 -18.90 -0.06 -15.62
C SER A 131 -20.01 -1.05 -15.97
N ARG A 132 -19.59 -2.31 -16.21
CA ARG A 132 -20.51 -3.41 -16.42
C ARG A 132 -20.88 -4.04 -15.08
N GLY A 133 -22.02 -4.75 -15.02
CA GLY A 133 -22.53 -5.29 -13.75
C GLY A 133 -21.67 -6.36 -13.06
N ASN A 134 -20.64 -6.85 -13.73
CA ASN A 134 -19.71 -7.88 -13.23
C ASN A 134 -18.31 -7.31 -12.90
N GLU A 135 -18.16 -5.98 -12.84
CA GLU A 135 -16.88 -5.34 -12.55
C GLU A 135 -16.98 -4.26 -11.49
N ALA A 136 -15.86 -3.99 -10.81
CA ALA A 136 -15.60 -2.79 -10.05
C ALA A 136 -14.61 -1.95 -10.86
N ARG A 137 -15.01 -0.75 -11.25
CA ARG A 137 -14.18 0.18 -12.03
C ARG A 137 -14.27 1.58 -11.40
N PHE A 138 -13.13 2.14 -11.07
CA PHE A 138 -13.00 3.50 -10.57
C PHE A 138 -11.60 4.02 -10.78
N ASN A 139 -11.47 5.32 -10.94
CA ASN A 139 -10.19 6.01 -10.98
C ASN A 139 -10.00 6.78 -9.68
N ILE A 140 -8.85 6.63 -9.03
CA ILE A 140 -8.41 7.54 -7.98
C ILE A 140 -7.58 8.63 -8.65
N VAL A 141 -8.09 9.86 -8.64
CA VAL A 141 -7.44 11.05 -9.24
C VAL A 141 -6.70 11.90 -8.21
N ARG A 142 -6.91 11.62 -6.92
CA ARG A 142 -6.16 12.19 -5.79
C ARG A 142 -5.86 11.12 -4.78
N CYS A 143 -4.60 10.93 -4.45
CA CYS A 143 -4.11 9.88 -3.56
C CYS A 143 -3.32 10.45 -2.37
N PRO A 144 -3.84 10.39 -1.14
CA PRO A 144 -3.13 10.86 0.06
C PRO A 144 -1.78 10.16 0.28
N TYR A 145 -1.61 8.94 -0.17
CA TYR A 145 -0.31 8.24 -0.10
C TYR A 145 0.75 8.99 -0.90
N TYR A 146 0.44 9.32 -2.16
CA TYR A 146 1.35 10.09 -3.01
C TYR A 146 1.59 11.50 -2.49
N GLU A 147 0.51 12.22 -2.11
CA GLU A 147 0.63 13.58 -1.60
C GLU A 147 1.46 13.67 -0.33
N THR A 148 1.27 12.71 0.59
CA THR A 148 2.04 12.68 1.85
C THR A 148 3.49 12.31 1.57
N CYS A 149 3.78 11.28 0.79
CA CYS A 149 5.16 10.93 0.43
C CYS A 149 5.87 12.10 -0.28
N ARG A 150 5.17 12.81 -1.20
CA ARG A 150 5.72 14.00 -1.88
C ARG A 150 5.99 15.14 -0.89
N ARG A 151 5.11 15.38 0.08
CA ARG A 151 5.30 16.40 1.12
C ARG A 151 6.55 16.17 1.95
N TYR A 152 6.90 14.89 2.19
CA TYR A 152 8.12 14.49 2.91
C TYR A 152 9.32 14.24 1.97
N GLY A 153 9.26 14.64 0.70
CA GLY A 153 10.39 14.55 -0.23
C GLY A 153 10.74 13.14 -0.72
N CYS A 154 9.82 12.18 -0.57
CA CYS A 154 10.05 10.77 -0.92
C CYS A 154 8.89 10.15 -1.74
N PRO A 155 8.47 10.79 -2.86
CA PRO A 155 7.32 10.32 -3.67
C PRO A 155 7.51 8.90 -4.23
N GLU A 156 8.73 8.45 -4.42
CA GLU A 156 9.09 7.13 -4.92
C GLU A 156 8.61 5.99 -4.03
N ILE A 157 8.44 6.21 -2.71
CA ILE A 157 7.89 5.20 -1.79
C ILE A 157 6.46 4.80 -2.19
N THR A 158 5.72 5.70 -2.85
CA THR A 158 4.32 5.44 -3.25
C THR A 158 4.21 4.17 -4.08
N ARG A 159 5.23 3.84 -4.88
CA ARG A 159 5.27 2.59 -5.66
C ARG A 159 5.15 1.34 -4.80
N ALA A 160 5.73 1.35 -3.59
CA ALA A 160 5.65 0.20 -2.69
C ALA A 160 4.21 -0.14 -2.28
N PHE A 161 3.37 0.89 -2.07
CA PHE A 161 1.94 0.69 -1.77
C PHE A 161 1.18 0.21 -3.00
N CYS A 162 1.45 0.81 -4.18
CA CYS A 162 0.82 0.40 -5.44
C CYS A 162 1.13 -1.07 -5.76
N ASP A 163 2.39 -1.49 -5.62
CA ASP A 163 2.81 -2.88 -5.83
C ASP A 163 2.19 -3.83 -4.81
N GLY A 164 1.92 -3.35 -3.58
CA GLY A 164 1.18 -4.10 -2.57
C GLY A 164 -0.27 -4.39 -2.97
N ASP A 165 -0.94 -3.45 -3.65
CA ASP A 165 -2.27 -3.69 -4.21
C ASP A 165 -2.23 -4.74 -5.32
N ASP A 166 -1.26 -4.64 -6.25
CA ASP A 166 -1.08 -5.62 -7.33
C ASP A 166 -0.86 -7.03 -6.77
N ALA A 167 -0.04 -7.16 -5.72
CA ALA A 167 0.18 -8.43 -5.04
C ALA A 167 -1.08 -8.93 -4.30
N GLY A 168 -1.87 -8.02 -3.74
CA GLY A 168 -3.08 -8.34 -2.99
C GLY A 168 -4.27 -8.74 -3.85
N TYR A 169 -4.42 -8.14 -5.02
CA TYR A 169 -5.60 -8.32 -5.88
C TYR A 169 -5.33 -9.05 -7.18
N GLY A 170 -4.07 -9.10 -7.64
CA GLY A 170 -3.70 -9.63 -8.96
C GLY A 170 -3.97 -11.13 -9.16
N ASN A 171 -4.15 -11.90 -8.10
CA ASN A 171 -4.32 -13.35 -8.18
C ASN A 171 -5.33 -13.90 -7.15
N LEU A 172 -6.50 -13.28 -7.02
CA LEU A 172 -7.51 -13.72 -6.05
C LEU A 172 -8.25 -14.99 -6.47
N HIS A 173 -8.54 -15.13 -7.78
CA HIS A 173 -9.25 -16.28 -8.34
C HIS A 173 -9.09 -16.31 -9.87
N PRO A 174 -9.02 -17.49 -10.53
CA PRO A 174 -8.84 -17.56 -12.00
C PRO A 174 -9.88 -16.78 -12.82
N LYS A 175 -11.10 -16.62 -12.29
CA LYS A 175 -12.17 -15.83 -12.92
C LYS A 175 -12.21 -14.36 -12.49
N LEU A 176 -11.26 -13.90 -11.70
CA LEU A 176 -11.14 -12.49 -11.31
C LEU A 176 -9.93 -11.87 -11.98
N ILE A 177 -10.16 -10.90 -12.84
CA ILE A 177 -9.14 -10.20 -13.59
C ILE A 177 -8.88 -8.86 -12.92
N TRP A 178 -7.63 -8.66 -12.51
CA TRP A 178 -7.09 -7.38 -12.05
C TRP A 178 -6.55 -6.61 -13.26
N GLY A 179 -7.16 -5.48 -13.60
CA GLY A 179 -6.91 -4.76 -14.85
C GLY A 179 -6.32 -3.36 -14.65
N ARG A 180 -5.72 -3.05 -13.51
CA ARG A 180 -5.05 -1.76 -13.29
C ARG A 180 -3.84 -1.61 -14.21
N THR A 181 -3.79 -0.53 -15.02
CA THR A 181 -2.73 -0.28 -16.00
C THR A 181 -1.81 0.85 -15.59
N LYS A 182 -2.29 1.82 -14.78
CA LYS A 182 -1.50 2.98 -14.34
C LYS A 182 -1.79 3.36 -12.90
N THR A 183 -0.84 4.05 -12.26
CA THR A 183 -0.99 4.60 -10.92
C THR A 183 -0.31 5.95 -10.80
N ILE A 184 -0.84 6.84 -9.94
CA ILE A 184 -0.22 8.13 -9.61
C ILE A 184 1.20 7.93 -9.10
N GLY A 185 1.44 6.90 -8.28
CA GLY A 185 2.78 6.59 -7.75
C GLY A 185 3.81 6.14 -8.79
N ARG A 186 3.37 5.81 -10.02
CA ARG A 186 4.22 5.49 -11.18
C ARG A 186 4.17 6.58 -12.26
N GLY A 187 3.71 7.79 -11.92
CA GLY A 187 3.64 8.93 -12.83
C GLY A 187 2.39 9.00 -13.69
N GLY A 188 1.39 8.15 -13.45
CA GLY A 188 0.09 8.25 -14.12
C GLY A 188 -0.74 9.44 -13.60
N ASP A 189 -1.69 9.89 -14.42
CA ASP A 189 -2.67 10.94 -14.08
C ASP A 189 -3.73 10.46 -13.07
N CYS A 190 -3.93 9.16 -12.97
CA CYS A 190 -4.81 8.51 -11.99
C CYS A 190 -4.32 7.08 -11.68
N CYS A 191 -4.98 6.45 -10.68
CA CYS A 191 -4.91 5.00 -10.49
C CYS A 191 -6.20 4.39 -11.04
N ASP A 192 -6.12 3.67 -12.15
CA ASP A 192 -7.26 3.08 -12.86
C ASP A 192 -7.58 1.68 -12.33
N PHE A 193 -8.37 1.61 -11.28
CA PHE A 193 -8.76 0.35 -10.66
C PHE A 193 -9.81 -0.38 -11.48
N LEU A 194 -9.53 -1.62 -11.83
CA LEU A 194 -10.47 -2.55 -12.43
C LEU A 194 -10.32 -3.92 -11.79
N LEU A 195 -11.41 -4.44 -11.24
CA LEU A 195 -11.53 -5.83 -10.84
C LEU A 195 -12.78 -6.42 -11.47
N GLN A 196 -12.61 -7.34 -12.42
CA GLN A 196 -13.67 -7.89 -13.24
C GLN A 196 -13.83 -9.40 -12.99
N TYR A 197 -15.08 -9.87 -12.89
CA TYR A 197 -15.40 -11.29 -12.93
C TYR A 197 -15.68 -11.72 -14.37
N GLN A 198 -15.00 -12.77 -14.83
CA GLN A 198 -15.26 -13.45 -16.11
C GLN A 198 -16.06 -14.72 -15.89
N ASN A 199 -17.11 -14.91 -16.71
CA ASN A 199 -18.01 -16.09 -16.65
C ASN A 199 -17.28 -17.39 -17.00
#